data_ff5d20999002bf527dfbf9817b78fb10
#
_entry.id   ff5d20999002bf527dfbf9817b78fb10
#
_cell.length_a   1.000
_cell.length_b   1.000
_cell.length_c   1.000
_cell.angle_alpha   90.00
_cell.angle_beta   90.00
_cell.angle_gamma   90.00
#
_symmetry.space_group_name_H-M   'P 1'
#
loop_
_entity.id
_entity.type
_entity.pdbx_description
1 polymer ?
#
loop_
_entity_poly.entity_id
_entity_poly.type
_entity_poly.pdbx_seq_one_letter_code
_entity_poly.pdbx_strand_id
1 'polypeptide(L)'
;SSCPGTRPTDPAIARDTTPYGQIVEKNHLPEIFQQLATTSNYHQRRHEIDQHNVCIFATPGVKPLRGLALTGVKFGISFTSKFLNQASALVNLYTDGTIQVSTGGTEMGQGLNTKIRQLVGDEFGLDPARVRLMPTSTEKNNNTSPTAGSASTDLNGAAALRACKEIKRRLKRFAAERLADQAEGLTPSPRHVVFSANAVYDTRRPEL
;
A
#
# COMPACT_ATOMS: atom_id res chain seq x y z
N SER A 1 -6.13 25.16 39.32
CA SER A 1 -6.83 24.17 38.51
C SER A 1 -5.89 23.04 38.20
N SER A 2 -6.09 21.91 38.86
CA SER A 2 -5.31 20.69 38.75
C SER A 2 -5.51 20.05 37.37
N CYS A 3 -4.44 19.74 36.64
CA CYS A 3 -4.46 18.87 35.49
C CYS A 3 -5.05 17.50 35.89
N PRO A 4 -5.90 16.89 35.06
CA PRO A 4 -6.41 15.55 35.35
C PRO A 4 -5.24 14.56 35.32
N GLY A 5 -5.14 13.80 36.41
CA GLY A 5 -4.06 12.89 36.67
C GLY A 5 -3.84 11.86 35.54
N THR A 6 -2.58 11.59 35.27
CA THR A 6 -2.10 10.41 34.58
C THR A 6 -2.76 9.17 35.19
N ARG A 7 -3.56 8.46 34.38
CA ARG A 7 -4.04 7.13 34.76
C ARG A 7 -2.85 6.23 35.04
N PRO A 8 -2.88 5.43 36.13
CA PRO A 8 -1.88 4.42 36.34
C PRO A 8 -1.86 3.51 35.08
N THR A 9 -0.72 3.37 34.45
CA THR A 9 -0.50 2.37 33.44
C THR A 9 -0.54 1.01 34.13
N ASP A 10 -1.61 0.25 33.89
CA ASP A 10 -1.68 -1.14 34.31
C ASP A 10 -0.53 -1.89 33.60
N PRO A 11 0.45 -2.46 34.32
CA PRO A 11 1.57 -3.17 33.72
C PRO A 11 1.15 -4.46 33.01
N ALA A 12 -0.11 -4.89 33.15
CA ALA A 12 -0.67 -6.05 32.48
C ALA A 12 -1.20 -5.76 31.06
N ILE A 13 -1.34 -4.50 30.64
CA ILE A 13 -1.70 -4.16 29.26
C ILE A 13 -0.43 -4.24 28.42
N ALA A 14 -0.34 -5.29 27.61
CA ALA A 14 0.74 -5.45 26.65
C ALA A 14 0.87 -4.17 25.81
N ARG A 15 2.09 -3.62 25.70
CA ARG A 15 2.38 -2.37 24.98
C ARG A 15 1.94 -2.38 23.53
N ASP A 16 1.62 -3.56 22.99
CA ASP A 16 1.22 -3.80 21.61
C ASP A 16 -0.28 -4.07 21.46
N THR A 17 -1.09 -3.70 22.45
CA THR A 17 -2.55 -3.85 22.37
C THR A 17 -3.21 -2.48 22.32
N THR A 18 -4.14 -2.31 21.38
CA THR A 18 -4.94 -1.09 21.27
C THR A 18 -5.96 -1.00 22.43
N PRO A 19 -6.49 0.20 22.75
CA PRO A 19 -7.53 0.35 23.79
C PRO A 19 -8.80 -0.47 23.56
N TYR A 20 -9.04 -0.92 22.33
CA TYR A 20 -10.18 -1.77 21.94
C TYR A 20 -9.77 -3.24 21.72
N GLY A 21 -8.63 -3.67 22.26
CA GLY A 21 -8.24 -5.09 22.32
C GLY A 21 -7.58 -5.67 21.08
N GLN A 22 -7.27 -4.86 20.06
CA GLN A 22 -6.53 -5.34 18.88
C GLN A 22 -5.05 -5.51 19.20
N ILE A 23 -4.48 -6.66 18.90
CA ILE A 23 -3.04 -6.91 19.00
C ILE A 23 -2.35 -6.28 17.78
N VAL A 24 -1.28 -5.52 18.02
CA VAL A 24 -0.43 -4.91 16.99
C VAL A 24 0.80 -5.80 16.79
N GLU A 25 0.78 -6.63 15.77
CA GLU A 25 1.83 -7.64 15.52
C GLU A 25 3.16 -7.04 15.04
N LYS A 26 3.11 -5.87 14.40
CA LYS A 26 4.29 -5.17 13.85
C LYS A 26 4.31 -3.73 14.30
N ASN A 27 4.75 -3.52 15.55
CA ASN A 27 4.87 -2.18 16.12
C ASN A 27 6.26 -1.60 15.89
N HIS A 28 6.41 -0.78 14.86
CA HIS A 28 7.66 -0.08 14.53
C HIS A 28 7.75 1.33 15.11
N LEU A 29 6.73 1.78 15.86
CA LEU A 29 6.72 3.14 16.41
C LEU A 29 7.90 3.44 17.33
N PRO A 30 8.31 2.56 18.27
CA PRO A 30 9.45 2.85 19.14
C PRO A 30 10.74 3.09 18.37
N GLU A 31 11.03 2.27 17.36
CA GLU A 31 12.20 2.39 16.50
C GLU A 31 12.18 3.67 15.68
N ILE A 32 11.03 4.00 15.08
CA ILE A 32 10.82 5.23 14.31
C ILE A 32 11.01 6.46 15.20
N PHE A 33 10.47 6.47 16.41
CA PHE A 33 10.65 7.58 17.37
C PHE A 33 12.13 7.77 17.72
N GLN A 34 12.84 6.68 18.03
CA GLN A 34 14.26 6.74 18.36
C GLN A 34 15.10 7.24 17.19
N GLN A 35 14.87 6.70 16.01
CA GLN A 35 15.57 7.11 14.79
C GLN A 35 15.31 8.58 14.46
N LEU A 36 14.04 9.00 14.52
CA LEU A 36 13.66 10.37 14.20
C LEU A 36 14.19 11.36 15.26
N ALA A 37 14.15 11.02 16.53
CA ALA A 37 14.74 11.84 17.58
C ALA A 37 16.24 12.06 17.39
N THR A 38 16.96 11.01 16.94
CA THR A 38 18.40 11.08 16.65
C THR A 38 18.66 11.90 15.39
N THR A 39 18.04 11.57 14.26
CA THR A 39 18.32 12.19 12.96
C THR A 39 17.89 13.65 12.87
N SER A 40 16.87 14.04 13.64
CA SER A 40 16.40 15.42 13.73
C SER A 40 17.11 16.26 14.82
N ASN A 41 18.03 15.68 15.57
CA ASN A 41 18.61 16.31 16.76
C ASN A 41 17.56 16.85 17.73
N TYR A 42 16.46 16.07 17.93
CA TYR A 42 15.26 16.52 18.64
C TYR A 42 15.57 17.12 20.01
N HIS A 43 16.34 16.42 20.83
CA HIS A 43 16.63 16.84 22.21
C HIS A 43 17.43 18.14 22.27
N GLN A 44 18.46 18.29 21.43
CA GLN A 44 19.24 19.52 21.33
C GLN A 44 18.37 20.69 20.87
N ARG A 45 17.63 20.51 19.78
CA ARG A 45 16.73 21.55 19.23
C ARG A 45 15.65 21.94 20.23
N ARG A 46 15.14 20.97 21.00
CA ARG A 46 14.17 21.25 22.06
C ARG A 46 14.76 22.13 23.15
N HIS A 47 15.98 21.83 23.59
CA HIS A 47 16.69 22.63 24.59
C HIS A 47 16.95 24.05 24.08
N GLU A 48 17.40 24.21 22.83
CA GLU A 48 17.61 25.53 22.20
C GLU A 48 16.32 26.36 22.13
N ILE A 49 15.19 25.72 21.84
CA ILE A 49 13.87 26.35 21.81
C ILE A 49 13.44 26.79 23.22
N ASP A 50 13.65 25.97 24.22
CA ASP A 50 13.32 26.30 25.59
C ASP A 50 14.15 27.51 26.08
N GLN A 51 15.45 27.53 25.78
CA GLN A 51 16.32 28.69 26.07
C GLN A 51 15.86 29.96 25.33
N HIS A 52 15.52 29.83 24.05
CA HIS A 52 15.00 30.94 23.26
C HIS A 52 13.72 31.51 23.85
N ASN A 53 12.78 30.68 24.26
CA ASN A 53 11.51 31.10 24.84
C ASN A 53 11.69 31.78 26.21
N VAL A 54 12.61 31.30 27.04
CA VAL A 54 12.95 31.95 28.30
C VAL A 54 13.49 33.35 28.06
N CYS A 55 14.39 33.53 27.09
CA CYS A 55 14.92 34.86 26.74
C CYS A 55 13.84 35.80 26.21
N ILE A 56 12.85 35.28 25.46
CA ILE A 56 11.72 36.05 24.92
C ILE A 56 10.81 36.53 26.06
N PHE A 57 10.49 35.69 27.01
CA PHE A 57 9.67 36.09 28.19
C PHE A 57 10.33 37.17 29.02
N ALA A 58 11.65 37.22 29.07
CA ALA A 58 12.42 38.26 29.80
C ALA A 58 12.57 39.57 28.97
N THR A 59 12.17 39.63 27.70
CA THR A 59 12.36 40.79 26.83
C THR A 59 11.01 41.50 26.58
N PRO A 60 10.88 42.83 26.80
CA PRO A 60 9.65 43.54 26.46
C PRO A 60 9.30 43.50 24.99
N GLY A 61 8.01 43.37 24.69
CA GLY A 61 7.46 43.37 23.33
C GLY A 61 6.96 41.99 22.93
N VAL A 62 6.06 41.94 21.95
CA VAL A 62 5.48 40.68 21.41
C VAL A 62 6.48 40.05 20.41
N LYS A 63 7.02 38.91 20.77
CA LYS A 63 7.88 38.08 19.92
C LYS A 63 7.32 36.69 19.79
N PRO A 64 7.51 36.01 18.66
CA PRO A 64 6.98 34.66 18.46
C PRO A 64 7.71 33.63 19.33
N LEU A 65 6.95 32.84 20.08
CA LEU A 65 7.46 31.66 20.74
C LEU A 65 7.70 30.54 19.71
N ARG A 66 8.64 29.67 20.00
CA ARG A 66 8.94 28.49 19.18
C ARG A 66 8.43 27.24 19.87
N GLY A 67 8.04 26.25 19.07
CA GLY A 67 7.63 24.94 19.56
C GLY A 67 8.15 23.83 18.67
N LEU A 68 8.43 22.67 19.26
CA LEU A 68 8.81 21.46 18.57
C LEU A 68 8.17 20.28 19.28
N ALA A 69 7.49 19.43 18.54
CA ALA A 69 6.88 18.21 19.06
C ALA A 69 7.19 17.02 18.17
N LEU A 70 7.26 15.84 18.78
CA LEU A 70 7.34 14.56 18.10
C LEU A 70 6.04 13.80 18.43
N THR A 71 5.29 13.43 17.42
CA THR A 71 3.98 12.79 17.57
C THR A 71 3.90 11.50 16.79
N GLY A 72 3.33 10.46 17.37
CA GLY A 72 2.96 9.24 16.67
C GLY A 72 1.61 9.41 15.98
N VAL A 73 1.47 8.79 14.81
CA VAL A 73 0.20 8.70 14.09
C VAL A 73 -0.30 7.28 14.13
N LYS A 74 -1.56 7.09 14.51
CA LYS A 74 -2.28 5.84 14.41
C LYS A 74 -3.47 6.06 13.48
N PHE A 75 -3.60 5.18 12.49
CA PHE A 75 -4.71 5.23 11.55
C PHE A 75 -5.32 3.84 11.34
N GLY A 76 -6.66 3.75 11.32
CA GLY A 76 -7.37 2.53 10.97
C GLY A 76 -7.69 2.49 9.48
N ILE A 77 -7.41 1.36 8.82
CA ILE A 77 -7.76 1.11 7.44
C ILE A 77 -9.27 0.78 7.32
N SER A 78 -9.89 1.22 6.22
CA SER A 78 -11.25 0.93 5.78
C SER A 78 -12.37 1.64 6.54
N PHE A 79 -13.58 1.50 6.02
CA PHE A 79 -14.78 2.00 6.69
C PHE A 79 -15.24 1.00 7.76
N THR A 80 -15.78 1.50 8.86
CA THR A 80 -16.33 0.68 9.94
C THR A 80 -17.55 -0.14 9.48
N SER A 81 -18.37 0.43 8.57
CA SER A 81 -19.46 -0.30 7.90
C SER A 81 -18.90 -1.14 6.76
N LYS A 82 -18.81 -2.45 6.96
CA LYS A 82 -18.16 -3.39 6.03
C LYS A 82 -18.74 -3.38 4.63
N PHE A 83 -20.06 -3.17 4.49
CA PHE A 83 -20.73 -3.13 3.19
C PHE A 83 -20.28 -1.96 2.31
N LEU A 84 -19.71 -0.90 2.90
CA LEU A 84 -19.14 0.22 2.16
C LEU A 84 -17.75 -0.09 1.58
N ASN A 85 -17.09 -1.17 2.01
CA ASN A 85 -15.77 -1.56 1.53
C ASN A 85 -15.89 -2.38 0.24
N GLN A 86 -16.08 -1.69 -0.88
CA GLN A 86 -16.31 -2.28 -2.19
C GLN A 86 -15.37 -1.68 -3.23
N ALA A 87 -14.97 -2.50 -4.20
CA ALA A 87 -14.25 -2.05 -5.38
C ALA A 87 -14.55 -2.94 -6.58
N SER A 88 -14.33 -2.39 -7.78
CA SER A 88 -14.37 -3.11 -9.04
C SER A 88 -13.13 -2.78 -9.86
N ALA A 89 -12.76 -3.70 -10.76
CA ALA A 89 -11.70 -3.46 -11.72
C ALA A 89 -12.04 -4.10 -13.05
N LEU A 90 -11.70 -3.42 -14.14
CA LEU A 90 -11.67 -3.96 -15.48
C LEU A 90 -10.23 -4.06 -15.93
N VAL A 91 -9.81 -5.23 -16.36
CA VAL A 91 -8.45 -5.49 -16.86
C VAL A 91 -8.54 -6.04 -18.28
N ASN A 92 -7.85 -5.37 -19.20
CA ASN A 92 -7.72 -5.80 -20.60
C ASN A 92 -6.24 -6.06 -20.91
N LEU A 93 -5.94 -7.22 -21.44
CA LEU A 93 -4.63 -7.57 -21.97
C LEU A 93 -4.67 -7.44 -23.50
N TYR A 94 -3.73 -6.70 -24.06
CA TYR A 94 -3.60 -6.50 -25.50
C TYR A 94 -2.55 -7.43 -26.12
N THR A 95 -2.63 -7.60 -27.43
CA THR A 95 -1.72 -8.48 -28.19
C THR A 95 -0.28 -8.01 -28.22
N ASP A 96 -0.03 -6.73 -27.95
CA ASP A 96 1.32 -6.15 -27.80
C ASP A 96 1.94 -6.38 -26.40
N GLY A 97 1.23 -7.11 -25.52
CA GLY A 97 1.65 -7.39 -24.16
C GLY A 97 1.43 -6.23 -23.19
N THR A 98 0.74 -5.16 -23.59
CA THR A 98 0.33 -4.11 -22.65
C THR A 98 -0.94 -4.48 -21.91
N ILE A 99 -1.09 -3.97 -20.70
CA ILE A 99 -2.27 -4.19 -19.87
C ILE A 99 -2.93 -2.85 -19.57
N GLN A 100 -4.23 -2.76 -19.82
CA GLN A 100 -5.05 -1.64 -19.42
C GLN A 100 -5.86 -2.00 -18.18
N VAL A 101 -5.86 -1.11 -17.19
CA VAL A 101 -6.58 -1.30 -15.93
C VAL A 101 -7.47 -0.10 -15.66
N SER A 102 -8.74 -0.35 -15.38
CA SER A 102 -9.68 0.64 -14.84
C SER A 102 -10.07 0.24 -13.44
N THR A 103 -9.97 1.15 -12.48
CA THR A 103 -10.43 0.98 -11.10
C THR A 103 -11.19 2.21 -10.65
N GLY A 104 -12.00 2.06 -9.60
CA GLY A 104 -12.70 3.19 -8.98
C GLY A 104 -11.84 4.04 -8.05
N GLY A 105 -10.56 3.70 -7.90
CA GLY A 105 -9.64 4.46 -7.06
C GLY A 105 -9.25 5.81 -7.65
N THR A 106 -9.26 6.85 -6.83
CA THR A 106 -8.87 8.22 -7.23
C THR A 106 -7.45 8.51 -6.79
N GLU A 107 -6.58 8.94 -7.72
CA GLU A 107 -5.25 9.45 -7.40
C GLU A 107 -5.36 10.88 -6.87
N MET A 108 -4.81 11.11 -5.67
CA MET A 108 -4.79 12.40 -4.99
C MET A 108 -3.36 12.80 -4.56
N GLY A 109 -2.35 12.17 -5.15
CA GLY A 109 -0.94 12.33 -4.79
C GLY A 109 -0.41 11.27 -3.82
N GLN A 110 -1.24 10.29 -3.41
CA GLN A 110 -0.85 9.20 -2.50
C GLN A 110 -0.19 8.01 -3.20
N GLY A 111 -0.02 8.05 -4.53
CA GLY A 111 0.66 7.00 -5.31
C GLY A 111 -0.19 5.77 -5.58
N LEU A 112 -1.52 5.88 -5.56
CA LEU A 112 -2.42 4.77 -5.82
C LEU A 112 -2.18 4.16 -7.20
N ASN A 113 -2.08 5.01 -8.23
CA ASN A 113 -1.87 4.55 -9.60
C ASN A 113 -0.56 3.76 -9.76
N THR A 114 0.50 4.21 -9.10
CA THR A 114 1.79 3.50 -9.09
C THR A 114 1.65 2.12 -8.43
N LYS A 115 0.98 2.05 -7.28
CA LYS A 115 0.77 0.79 -6.56
C LYS A 115 -0.07 -0.21 -7.38
N ILE A 116 -1.13 0.24 -8.05
CA ILE A 116 -1.93 -0.63 -8.92
C ILE A 116 -1.10 -1.15 -10.10
N ARG A 117 -0.27 -0.30 -10.73
CA ARG A 117 0.65 -0.73 -11.80
C ARG A 117 1.61 -1.80 -11.32
N GLN A 118 2.21 -1.62 -10.14
CA GLN A 118 3.10 -2.60 -9.54
C GLN A 118 2.40 -3.93 -9.28
N LEU A 119 1.24 -3.91 -8.61
CA LEU A 119 0.46 -5.12 -8.33
C LEU A 119 0.11 -5.92 -9.59
N VAL A 120 -0.32 -5.22 -10.64
CA VAL A 120 -0.69 -5.87 -11.91
C VAL A 120 0.55 -6.34 -12.67
N GLY A 121 1.60 -5.54 -12.70
CA GLY A 121 2.89 -5.92 -13.28
C GLY A 121 3.47 -7.17 -12.64
N ASP A 122 3.53 -7.19 -11.31
CA ASP A 122 4.02 -8.35 -10.53
C ASP A 122 3.20 -9.62 -10.80
N GLU A 123 1.86 -9.51 -10.89
CA GLU A 123 1.03 -10.69 -11.16
C GLU A 123 1.36 -11.33 -12.52
N PHE A 124 1.72 -10.54 -13.53
CA PHE A 124 2.07 -11.04 -14.86
C PHE A 124 3.60 -11.13 -15.11
N GLY A 125 4.44 -10.76 -14.14
CA GLY A 125 5.89 -10.71 -14.30
C GLY A 125 6.34 -9.68 -15.35
N LEU A 126 5.60 -8.57 -15.48
CA LEU A 126 5.84 -7.49 -16.45
C LEU A 126 6.39 -6.24 -15.76
N ASP A 127 7.16 -5.46 -16.53
CA ASP A 127 7.49 -4.10 -16.14
C ASP A 127 6.20 -3.29 -15.89
N PRO A 128 6.05 -2.61 -14.74
CA PRO A 128 4.92 -1.73 -14.45
C PRO A 128 4.67 -0.65 -15.53
N ALA A 129 5.67 -0.28 -16.30
CA ALA A 129 5.54 0.65 -17.43
C ALA A 129 4.62 0.11 -18.54
N ARG A 130 4.45 -1.21 -18.66
CA ARG A 130 3.52 -1.84 -19.58
C ARG A 130 2.07 -1.83 -19.10
N VAL A 131 1.82 -1.40 -17.85
CA VAL A 131 0.48 -1.31 -17.27
C VAL A 131 -0.02 0.13 -17.37
N ARG A 132 -1.10 0.34 -18.09
CA ARG A 132 -1.75 1.65 -18.28
C ARG A 132 -3.00 1.76 -17.44
N LEU A 133 -3.02 2.76 -16.55
CA LEU A 133 -4.23 3.10 -15.78
C LEU A 133 -5.10 4.03 -16.62
N MET A 134 -6.39 3.70 -16.69
CA MET A 134 -7.39 4.58 -17.26
C MET A 134 -7.82 5.62 -16.23
N PRO A 135 -8.19 6.83 -16.68
CA PRO A 135 -8.83 7.79 -15.80
C PRO A 135 -10.07 7.18 -15.13
N THR A 136 -10.22 7.44 -13.84
CA THR A 136 -11.40 7.00 -13.08
C THR A 136 -12.62 7.79 -13.52
N SER A 137 -13.66 7.08 -13.97
CA SER A 137 -14.94 7.67 -14.36
C SER A 137 -16.09 6.72 -14.04
N THR A 138 -17.27 7.26 -13.87
CA THR A 138 -18.50 6.49 -13.59
C THR A 138 -18.94 5.61 -14.75
N GLU A 139 -18.47 5.86 -15.95
CA GLU A 139 -18.74 5.04 -17.14
C GLU A 139 -18.05 3.67 -17.08
N LYS A 140 -16.91 3.59 -16.39
CA LYS A 140 -16.03 2.41 -16.42
C LYS A 140 -16.01 1.63 -15.11
N ASN A 141 -16.47 2.23 -14.03
CA ASN A 141 -16.34 1.65 -12.70
C ASN A 141 -17.70 1.54 -12.04
N ASN A 142 -18.15 0.29 -11.89
CA ASN A 142 -19.38 -0.01 -11.19
C ASN A 142 -19.10 -0.11 -9.70
N ASN A 143 -19.99 0.46 -8.91
CA ASN A 143 -20.10 0.27 -7.47
C ASN A 143 -18.76 0.14 -6.73
N THR A 144 -18.11 1.26 -6.51
CA THR A 144 -16.85 1.34 -5.75
C THR A 144 -17.00 2.32 -4.60
N SER A 145 -16.33 2.02 -3.49
CA SER A 145 -16.26 2.93 -2.34
C SER A 145 -15.47 4.18 -2.68
N PRO A 146 -15.73 5.31 -2.01
CA PRO A 146 -14.87 6.49 -2.10
C PRO A 146 -13.43 6.16 -1.78
N THR A 147 -12.49 6.86 -2.40
CA THR A 147 -11.07 6.77 -2.05
C THR A 147 -10.81 7.47 -0.72
N ALA A 148 -11.07 6.77 0.36
CA ALA A 148 -10.99 7.23 1.74
C ALA A 148 -10.60 6.08 2.68
N GLY A 149 -10.38 6.38 3.95
CA GLY A 149 -10.05 5.38 4.97
C GLY A 149 -8.78 4.59 4.69
N SER A 150 -7.87 5.09 3.85
CA SER A 150 -6.65 4.41 3.40
C SER A 150 -6.87 3.02 2.77
N ALA A 151 -8.10 2.70 2.36
CA ALA A 151 -8.50 1.38 1.89
C ALA A 151 -8.38 1.21 0.36
N SER A 152 -8.10 2.29 -0.38
CA SER A 152 -8.24 2.26 -1.83
C SER A 152 -7.28 1.30 -2.51
N THR A 153 -6.02 1.21 -2.06
CA THR A 153 -5.05 0.24 -2.61
C THR A 153 -5.47 -1.19 -2.30
N ASP A 154 -5.93 -1.47 -1.07
CA ASP A 154 -6.35 -2.81 -0.68
C ASP A 154 -7.56 -3.27 -1.49
N LEU A 155 -8.60 -2.45 -1.56
CA LEU A 155 -9.85 -2.81 -2.22
C LEU A 155 -9.69 -2.87 -3.75
N ASN A 156 -9.20 -1.79 -4.36
CA ASN A 156 -9.03 -1.72 -5.82
C ASN A 156 -7.90 -2.64 -6.30
N GLY A 157 -6.82 -2.77 -5.53
CA GLY A 157 -5.75 -3.71 -5.82
C GLY A 157 -6.23 -5.16 -5.77
N ALA A 158 -7.00 -5.53 -4.75
CA ALA A 158 -7.59 -6.86 -4.67
C ALA A 158 -8.55 -7.15 -5.84
N ALA A 159 -9.36 -6.17 -6.25
CA ALA A 159 -10.24 -6.30 -7.41
C ALA A 159 -9.44 -6.49 -8.70
N ALA A 160 -8.40 -5.68 -8.93
CA ALA A 160 -7.52 -5.81 -10.08
C ALA A 160 -6.80 -7.17 -10.10
N LEU A 161 -6.23 -7.60 -8.97
CA LEU A 161 -5.56 -8.90 -8.87
C LEU A 161 -6.50 -10.08 -9.12
N ARG A 162 -7.77 -10.02 -8.69
CA ARG A 162 -8.76 -11.06 -9.00
C ARG A 162 -8.99 -11.17 -10.51
N ALA A 163 -9.16 -10.03 -11.19
CA ALA A 163 -9.31 -9.99 -12.64
C ALA A 163 -8.06 -10.53 -13.34
N CYS A 164 -6.87 -10.11 -12.92
CA CYS A 164 -5.58 -10.59 -13.45
C CYS A 164 -5.41 -12.10 -13.28
N LYS A 165 -5.72 -12.66 -12.11
CA LYS A 165 -5.64 -14.10 -11.85
C LYS A 165 -6.56 -14.91 -12.76
N GLU A 166 -7.75 -14.38 -13.04
CA GLU A 166 -8.69 -15.05 -13.96
C GLU A 166 -8.18 -15.05 -15.41
N ILE A 167 -7.61 -13.92 -15.86
CA ILE A 167 -6.96 -13.83 -17.18
C ILE A 167 -5.75 -14.76 -17.22
N LYS A 168 -4.88 -14.71 -16.22
CA LYS A 168 -3.67 -15.54 -16.14
C LYS A 168 -3.98 -17.03 -16.15
N ARG A 169 -5.06 -17.44 -15.50
CA ARG A 169 -5.52 -18.83 -15.51
C ARG A 169 -5.84 -19.32 -16.95
N ARG A 170 -6.46 -18.47 -17.76
CA ARG A 170 -6.74 -18.78 -19.19
C ARG A 170 -5.44 -18.81 -20.00
N LEU A 171 -4.59 -17.80 -19.80
CA LEU A 171 -3.30 -17.72 -20.51
C LEU A 171 -2.38 -18.91 -20.20
N LYS A 172 -2.36 -19.38 -18.94
CA LYS A 172 -1.57 -20.55 -18.56
C LYS A 172 -1.97 -21.82 -19.32
N ARG A 173 -3.26 -22.01 -19.60
CA ARG A 173 -3.73 -23.14 -20.40
C ARG A 173 -3.25 -23.03 -21.83
N PHE A 174 -3.48 -21.89 -22.46
CA PHE A 174 -3.04 -21.61 -23.82
C PHE A 174 -1.52 -21.74 -23.98
N ALA A 175 -0.75 -21.12 -23.05
CA ALA A 175 0.70 -21.19 -23.08
C ALA A 175 1.21 -22.64 -22.90
N ALA A 176 0.60 -23.41 -22.01
CA ALA A 176 0.98 -24.81 -21.82
C ALA A 176 0.85 -25.64 -23.12
N GLU A 177 -0.23 -25.43 -23.87
CA GLU A 177 -0.44 -26.08 -25.16
C GLU A 177 0.61 -25.63 -26.18
N ARG A 178 0.82 -24.32 -26.30
CA ARG A 178 1.81 -23.76 -27.26
C ARG A 178 3.25 -24.15 -26.96
N LEU A 179 3.65 -24.15 -25.70
CA LEU A 179 4.99 -24.57 -25.31
C LEU A 179 5.20 -26.07 -25.52
N ALA A 180 4.16 -26.88 -25.29
CA ALA A 180 4.22 -28.31 -25.57
C ALA A 180 4.35 -28.61 -27.09
N ASP A 181 3.68 -27.84 -27.96
CA ASP A 181 3.80 -27.95 -29.42
C ASP A 181 5.24 -27.64 -29.91
N GLN A 182 6.01 -26.86 -29.13
CA GLN A 182 7.38 -26.46 -29.47
C GLN A 182 8.46 -27.41 -28.96
N ALA A 183 8.10 -28.34 -28.08
CA ALA A 183 9.06 -29.24 -27.43
C ALA A 183 8.58 -30.69 -27.49
N GLU A 184 9.34 -31.52 -28.21
CA GLU A 184 9.07 -32.95 -28.30
C GLU A 184 9.07 -33.61 -26.92
N GLY A 185 8.03 -34.38 -26.63
CA GLY A 185 7.87 -35.09 -25.35
C GLY A 185 7.38 -34.23 -24.18
N LEU A 186 7.09 -32.94 -24.39
CA LEU A 186 6.53 -32.08 -23.36
C LEU A 186 4.99 -32.17 -23.36
N THR A 187 4.42 -32.68 -22.24
CA THR A 187 2.97 -32.70 -22.08
C THR A 187 2.44 -31.34 -21.56
N PRO A 188 1.34 -30.81 -22.12
CA PRO A 188 0.76 -29.55 -21.66
C PRO A 188 0.44 -29.56 -20.17
N SER A 189 0.97 -28.61 -19.41
CA SER A 189 0.68 -28.51 -17.98
C SER A 189 0.67 -27.05 -17.50
N PRO A 190 -0.49 -26.45 -17.28
CA PRO A 190 -0.60 -25.06 -16.80
C PRO A 190 0.08 -24.81 -15.48
N ARG A 191 0.34 -25.85 -14.67
CA ARG A 191 1.01 -25.73 -13.36
C ARG A 191 2.48 -25.32 -13.49
N HIS A 192 3.12 -25.71 -14.60
CA HIS A 192 4.52 -25.42 -14.86
C HIS A 192 4.74 -24.13 -15.64
N VAL A 193 3.67 -23.49 -16.13
CA VAL A 193 3.77 -22.20 -16.81
C VAL A 193 3.98 -21.06 -15.83
N VAL A 194 5.05 -20.30 -16.03
CA VAL A 194 5.44 -19.14 -15.22
C VAL A 194 5.47 -17.89 -16.09
N PHE A 195 5.04 -16.78 -15.50
CA PHE A 195 5.12 -15.44 -16.05
C PHE A 195 6.17 -14.69 -15.22
N SER A 196 7.29 -14.33 -15.81
CA SER A 196 8.38 -13.64 -15.12
C SER A 196 9.28 -12.93 -16.13
N ALA A 197 9.86 -11.80 -15.71
CA ALA A 197 10.84 -11.05 -16.49
C ALA A 197 10.39 -10.74 -17.94
N ASN A 198 9.14 -10.37 -18.12
CA ASN A 198 8.48 -10.11 -19.42
C ASN A 198 8.40 -11.34 -20.34
N ALA A 199 8.55 -12.55 -19.82
CA ALA A 199 8.49 -13.80 -20.55
C ALA A 199 7.47 -14.77 -19.97
N VAL A 200 7.07 -15.74 -20.78
CA VAL A 200 6.24 -16.88 -20.37
C VAL A 200 6.97 -18.15 -20.78
N TYR A 201 7.22 -19.03 -19.83
CA TYR A 201 7.97 -20.26 -20.06
C TYR A 201 7.44 -21.42 -19.20
N ASP A 202 7.81 -22.62 -19.55
CA ASP A 202 7.56 -23.82 -18.73
C ASP A 202 8.78 -24.10 -17.83
N THR A 203 8.57 -24.25 -16.54
CA THR A 203 9.66 -24.51 -15.57
C THR A 203 10.43 -25.80 -15.82
N ARG A 204 9.88 -26.72 -16.62
CA ARG A 204 10.57 -27.97 -17.03
C ARG A 204 11.48 -27.75 -18.25
N ARG A 205 11.26 -26.66 -18.97
CA ARG A 205 11.99 -26.24 -20.18
C ARG A 205 12.12 -24.72 -20.20
N PRO A 206 12.97 -24.14 -19.35
CA PRO A 206 13.07 -22.67 -19.19
C PRO A 206 13.62 -21.94 -20.43
N GLU A 207 14.20 -22.68 -21.35
CA GLU A 207 14.74 -22.18 -22.62
C GLU A 207 13.67 -21.92 -23.71
N LEU A 208 12.45 -22.34 -23.50
CA LEU A 208 11.32 -22.20 -24.43
C LEU A 208 10.45 -20.96 -24.15
#